data_b422ae66a22c658998126e7aec693763
#
_entry.id   b422ae66a22c658998126e7aec693763
#
_cell.length_a   1.000
_cell.length_b   1.000
_cell.length_c   1.000
_cell.angle_alpha   90.00
_cell.angle_beta   90.00
_cell.angle_gamma   90.00
#
_symmetry.space_group_name_H-M   'P 1'
#
loop_
_entity.id
_entity.type
_entity.pdbx_description
1 polymer ?
#
loop_
_entity_poly.entity_id
_entity_poly.type
_entity_poly.pdbx_seq_one_letter_code
_entity_poly.pdbx_strand_id
1 'polypeptide(L)'
;MADKNAMKNKSAMRNKGKVKNKDIAKNKAAGKKKYAVDKTMKQEAEKRTAGKMGKKKYAVDKTVKQEAEKRTIGKMEKKYAVTKAFTEKTDHGKSVKEKKVSGKNTSEKMITKKQNADMCQYAKKCGGCDYQGLSYEKQLKEKQEYVRKNVGEFCKVLPIIGMEHPYHYRNKVHAVFDIAKGGSVISGVYKAGTHDVVNIDSCRIEDETADAIIHDIRGLLRSFKIKTYDEDTGYGLLRHVLVRRGFHSGEVMVVLVLGSPILPSKNNFVKALRKLHPEITTVVLNVNDKKTSMVLGEKETVIYGKGYIEDTLCGCTFRISPKSFYQVNPVQTEILYTKAIEYAGLTGKERIVDAYCGIGTIGLIAASKAKEVISVELNRDAVRDAVTNAKRNDIKNVQFYNADAGQFMVEMAEYRADQKKNQVSDATKSGKKATPDGNVDVVFMDPPRAGSDEAFLSSVIRLAPKRVVYISCNPETLARDLKYLTKHGYQAKECQPVDLFPWTKHVETVVLLSKGEVDSKKIRVEFSLEDMDMSEFQDGATYPQIKEYVLEHTGLKVSNLYISQIKRKCGIGVGKNYNLPKSEDSRQPQCPQEKEKAIREAFKYFGMI
;
A
#
# COMPACT_ATOMS: atom_id res chain seq x y z
N MET A 1 50.74 -19.24 46.13
CA MET A 1 49.49 -18.81 46.77
C MET A 1 48.36 -18.53 45.76
N ALA A 2 48.46 -19.01 44.53
CA ALA A 2 47.45 -18.74 43.46
C ALA A 2 46.40 -19.86 43.26
N ASP A 3 46.60 -21.07 43.82
CA ASP A 3 45.73 -22.22 43.48
C ASP A 3 44.59 -22.54 44.48
N LYS A 4 44.50 -21.83 45.61
CA LYS A 4 43.40 -22.06 46.58
C LYS A 4 42.13 -21.24 46.34
N ASN A 5 42.15 -20.21 45.49
CA ASN A 5 40.97 -19.38 45.17
C ASN A 5 40.15 -19.92 43.99
N ALA A 6 40.71 -20.76 43.14
CA ALA A 6 39.98 -21.32 41.98
C ALA A 6 38.98 -22.44 42.35
N MET A 7 39.26 -23.20 43.47
CA MET A 7 38.36 -24.28 43.91
C MET A 7 37.12 -23.78 44.71
N LYS A 8 37.19 -22.63 45.39
CA LYS A 8 36.04 -22.09 46.11
C LYS A 8 34.97 -21.50 45.19
N ASN A 9 35.34 -20.98 44.02
CA ASN A 9 34.38 -20.45 43.06
C ASN A 9 33.62 -21.53 42.24
N LYS A 10 34.13 -22.73 42.09
CA LYS A 10 33.42 -23.83 41.42
C LYS A 10 32.34 -24.49 42.29
N SER A 11 32.49 -24.49 43.62
CA SER A 11 31.48 -25.05 44.54
C SER A 11 30.28 -24.09 44.72
N ALA A 12 30.51 -22.78 44.67
CA ALA A 12 29.45 -21.77 44.76
C ALA A 12 28.55 -21.70 43.50
N MET A 13 29.09 -21.98 42.32
CA MET A 13 28.27 -22.05 41.07
C MET A 13 27.44 -23.33 40.97
N ARG A 14 27.86 -24.45 41.53
CA ARG A 14 27.06 -25.69 41.53
C ARG A 14 25.86 -25.65 42.47
N ASN A 15 25.90 -24.88 43.55
CA ASN A 15 24.77 -24.74 44.48
C ASN A 15 23.71 -23.74 43.99
N LYS A 16 24.07 -22.71 43.20
CA LYS A 16 23.09 -21.79 42.61
C LYS A 16 22.26 -22.44 41.48
N GLY A 17 22.77 -23.44 40.79
CA GLY A 17 22.04 -24.18 39.74
C GLY A 17 20.96 -25.13 40.30
N LYS A 18 21.17 -25.71 41.51
CA LYS A 18 20.19 -26.62 42.13
C LYS A 18 18.98 -25.90 42.76
N VAL A 19 19.13 -24.66 43.21
CA VAL A 19 18.02 -23.87 43.78
C VAL A 19 17.10 -23.36 42.69
N LYS A 20 17.62 -22.93 41.52
CA LYS A 20 16.76 -22.48 40.40
C LYS A 20 15.89 -23.57 39.77
N ASN A 21 16.36 -24.83 39.79
CA ASN A 21 15.54 -25.92 39.23
C ASN A 21 14.38 -26.40 40.13
N LYS A 22 14.45 -26.17 41.48
CA LYS A 22 13.33 -26.48 42.38
C LYS A 22 12.20 -25.48 42.28
N ASP A 23 12.47 -24.17 42.01
CA ASP A 23 11.45 -23.14 41.83
C ASP A 23 10.74 -23.23 40.48
N ILE A 24 11.42 -23.66 39.43
CA ILE A 24 10.82 -23.90 38.11
C ILE A 24 9.87 -25.11 38.14
N ALA A 25 10.16 -26.14 38.95
CA ALA A 25 9.29 -27.31 39.11
C ALA A 25 8.00 -26.96 39.92
N LYS A 26 8.10 -26.10 40.94
CA LYS A 26 6.97 -25.66 41.74
C LYS A 26 6.02 -24.72 40.93
N ASN A 27 6.57 -23.85 40.10
CA ASN A 27 5.75 -22.97 39.25
C ASN A 27 5.05 -23.70 38.08
N LYS A 28 5.64 -24.81 37.57
CA LYS A 28 4.94 -25.67 36.59
C LYS A 28 3.77 -26.49 37.19
N ALA A 29 3.89 -26.89 38.47
CA ALA A 29 2.81 -27.61 39.17
C ALA A 29 1.65 -26.69 39.57
N ALA A 30 1.93 -25.43 39.96
CA ALA A 30 0.91 -24.42 40.25
C ALA A 30 0.17 -23.94 38.98
N GLY A 31 0.84 -23.81 37.84
CA GLY A 31 0.24 -23.48 36.56
C GLY A 31 -0.72 -24.56 36.04
N LYS A 32 -0.39 -25.85 36.22
CA LYS A 32 -1.28 -26.93 35.82
C LYS A 32 -2.55 -27.06 36.70
N LYS A 33 -2.50 -26.72 38.00
CA LYS A 33 -3.68 -26.70 38.87
C LYS A 33 -4.62 -25.54 38.56
N LYS A 34 -4.10 -24.37 38.19
CA LYS A 34 -4.89 -23.20 37.79
C LYS A 34 -5.67 -23.44 36.48
N TYR A 35 -5.06 -24.17 35.53
CA TYR A 35 -5.68 -24.50 34.23
C TYR A 35 -6.78 -25.57 34.36
N ALA A 36 -6.71 -26.47 35.36
CA ALA A 36 -7.71 -27.48 35.62
C ALA A 36 -8.98 -26.91 36.31
N VAL A 37 -8.80 -25.93 37.20
CA VAL A 37 -9.92 -25.25 37.89
C VAL A 37 -10.71 -24.34 36.93
N ASP A 38 -10.01 -23.63 36.00
CA ASP A 38 -10.69 -22.79 35.02
C ASP A 38 -11.53 -23.59 33.99
N LYS A 39 -11.12 -24.81 33.68
CA LYS A 39 -11.88 -25.68 32.76
C LYS A 39 -13.17 -26.23 33.38
N THR A 40 -13.15 -26.52 34.68
CA THR A 40 -14.33 -27.03 35.42
C THR A 40 -15.36 -25.92 35.66
N MET A 41 -14.93 -24.70 35.96
CA MET A 41 -15.83 -23.55 36.11
C MET A 41 -16.47 -23.09 34.80
N LYS A 42 -15.78 -23.20 33.65
CA LYS A 42 -16.37 -22.93 32.35
C LYS A 42 -17.44 -23.95 31.95
N GLN A 43 -17.22 -25.24 32.23
CA GLN A 43 -18.24 -26.27 31.93
C GLN A 43 -19.47 -26.19 32.84
N GLU A 44 -19.33 -25.71 34.07
CA GLU A 44 -20.52 -25.48 34.95
C GLU A 44 -21.27 -24.18 34.59
N ALA A 45 -20.60 -23.14 34.10
CA ALA A 45 -21.24 -21.93 33.58
C ALA A 45 -22.03 -22.19 32.29
N GLU A 46 -21.52 -23.02 31.40
CA GLU A 46 -22.22 -23.42 30.17
C GLU A 46 -23.44 -24.32 30.43
N LYS A 47 -23.42 -25.15 31.48
CA LYS A 47 -24.57 -25.96 31.87
C LYS A 47 -25.70 -25.18 32.59
N ARG A 48 -25.39 -24.05 33.23
CA ARG A 48 -26.40 -23.18 33.88
C ARG A 48 -27.12 -22.23 32.92
N THR A 49 -26.50 -21.87 31.77
CA THR A 49 -27.12 -21.04 30.75
C THR A 49 -27.99 -21.80 29.75
N ALA A 50 -27.85 -23.13 29.66
CA ALA A 50 -28.67 -23.97 28.79
C ALA A 50 -30.05 -24.34 29.36
N GLY A 51 -30.33 -24.00 30.63
CA GLY A 51 -31.54 -24.46 31.36
C GLY A 51 -32.69 -23.46 31.44
N LYS A 52 -32.56 -22.20 31.03
CA LYS A 52 -33.64 -21.21 31.09
C LYS A 52 -33.54 -20.16 29.99
N MET A 53 -33.89 -20.54 28.79
CA MET A 53 -34.45 -19.59 27.82
C MET A 53 -35.36 -20.34 26.85
N GLY A 54 -36.63 -20.24 27.14
CA GLY A 54 -37.68 -20.72 26.26
C GLY A 54 -37.57 -20.09 24.88
N LYS A 55 -37.82 -20.91 23.86
CA LYS A 55 -37.88 -20.57 22.45
C LYS A 55 -38.80 -19.36 22.22
N LYS A 56 -38.26 -18.14 22.14
CA LYS A 56 -38.85 -17.07 21.35
C LYS A 56 -38.08 -17.00 20.05
N LYS A 57 -38.64 -17.58 19.00
CA LYS A 57 -38.22 -17.37 17.62
C LYS A 57 -38.35 -15.88 17.32
N TYR A 58 -37.23 -15.16 17.28
CA TYR A 58 -37.18 -13.94 16.49
C TYR A 58 -36.95 -14.37 15.03
N ALA A 59 -38.03 -14.46 14.30
CA ALA A 59 -37.99 -14.36 12.86
C ALA A 59 -37.57 -12.93 12.57
N VAL A 60 -36.26 -12.71 12.40
CA VAL A 60 -35.73 -11.48 11.80
C VAL A 60 -36.15 -11.54 10.35
N ASP A 61 -37.07 -10.65 10.04
CA ASP A 61 -37.73 -10.54 8.75
C ASP A 61 -36.68 -10.35 7.63
N LYS A 62 -36.48 -11.41 6.85
CA LYS A 62 -35.63 -11.40 5.66
C LYS A 62 -36.07 -10.32 4.66
N THR A 63 -37.32 -9.91 4.72
CA THR A 63 -37.95 -8.87 3.90
C THR A 63 -37.33 -7.51 4.17
N VAL A 64 -37.03 -7.15 5.41
CA VAL A 64 -36.46 -5.85 5.79
C VAL A 64 -35.01 -5.72 5.30
N LYS A 65 -34.23 -6.83 5.32
CA LYS A 65 -32.87 -6.84 4.76
C LYS A 65 -32.88 -6.71 3.23
N GLN A 66 -33.78 -7.42 2.56
CA GLN A 66 -33.91 -7.33 1.10
C GLN A 66 -34.45 -5.98 0.63
N GLU A 67 -35.32 -5.31 1.40
CA GLU A 67 -35.78 -3.96 1.10
C GLU A 67 -34.70 -2.90 1.36
N ALA A 68 -33.86 -3.06 2.38
CA ALA A 68 -32.72 -2.17 2.62
C ALA A 68 -31.67 -2.29 1.51
N GLU A 69 -31.35 -3.51 1.07
CA GLU A 69 -30.45 -3.75 -0.07
C GLU A 69 -31.01 -3.20 -1.38
N LYS A 70 -32.33 -3.42 -1.68
CA LYS A 70 -32.99 -2.86 -2.85
C LYS A 70 -33.06 -1.34 -2.83
N ARG A 71 -33.20 -0.71 -1.66
CA ARG A 71 -33.17 0.76 -1.51
C ARG A 71 -31.78 1.33 -1.74
N THR A 72 -30.73 0.61 -1.35
CA THR A 72 -29.33 1.02 -1.55
C THR A 72 -28.94 0.89 -3.02
N ILE A 73 -29.26 -0.24 -3.66
CA ILE A 73 -29.04 -0.49 -5.08
C ILE A 73 -29.85 0.50 -5.94
N GLY A 74 -31.12 0.72 -5.65
CA GLY A 74 -31.98 1.66 -6.38
C GLY A 74 -31.57 3.14 -6.21
N LYS A 75 -30.92 3.51 -5.09
CA LYS A 75 -30.29 4.84 -4.94
C LYS A 75 -29.00 4.96 -5.75
N MET A 76 -28.20 3.89 -5.83
CA MET A 76 -27.02 3.87 -6.69
C MET A 76 -27.37 3.90 -8.18
N GLU A 77 -28.36 3.13 -8.62
CA GLU A 77 -28.82 3.15 -10.01
C GLU A 77 -29.43 4.50 -10.42
N LYS A 78 -30.19 5.17 -9.53
CA LYS A 78 -30.69 6.52 -9.78
C LYS A 78 -29.54 7.55 -9.83
N LYS A 79 -28.50 7.43 -8.99
CA LYS A 79 -27.30 8.29 -9.09
C LYS A 79 -26.56 8.07 -10.41
N TYR A 80 -26.43 6.82 -10.85
CA TYR A 80 -25.79 6.48 -12.14
C TYR A 80 -26.57 7.00 -13.34
N ALA A 81 -27.92 6.95 -13.29
CA ALA A 81 -28.79 7.46 -14.34
C ALA A 81 -28.74 9.00 -14.46
N VAL A 82 -28.57 9.72 -13.35
CA VAL A 82 -28.40 11.19 -13.35
C VAL A 82 -27.06 11.57 -13.98
N THR A 83 -25.98 10.83 -13.70
CA THR A 83 -24.66 11.06 -14.30
C THR A 83 -24.68 10.80 -15.81
N LYS A 84 -25.42 9.77 -16.27
CA LYS A 84 -25.57 9.45 -17.69
C LYS A 84 -26.39 10.50 -18.44
N ALA A 85 -27.43 11.05 -17.81
CA ALA A 85 -28.26 12.11 -18.39
C ALA A 85 -27.51 13.46 -18.53
N PHE A 86 -26.47 13.69 -17.72
CA PHE A 86 -25.63 14.90 -17.80
C PHE A 86 -24.60 14.83 -18.94
N THR A 87 -24.13 13.63 -19.28
CA THR A 87 -23.20 13.41 -20.40
C THR A 87 -23.87 13.41 -21.76
N GLU A 88 -25.17 13.07 -21.85
CA GLU A 88 -25.90 13.01 -23.12
C GLU A 88 -26.47 14.39 -23.58
N LYS A 89 -26.48 15.42 -22.72
CA LYS A 89 -27.01 16.78 -23.06
C LYS A 89 -25.98 17.74 -23.64
N THR A 90 -24.74 17.36 -23.85
CA THR A 90 -23.70 18.29 -24.38
C THR A 90 -23.44 18.16 -25.88
N ASP A 91 -24.23 17.38 -26.62
CA ASP A 91 -23.99 17.13 -28.07
C ASP A 91 -25.16 17.58 -28.97
N HIS A 92 -25.64 18.80 -28.77
CA HIS A 92 -26.47 19.47 -29.80
C HIS A 92 -25.98 20.88 -30.02
N GLY A 93 -25.16 21.04 -31.06
CA GLY A 93 -24.69 22.29 -31.57
C GLY A 93 -25.85 23.16 -32.12
N LYS A 94 -25.97 24.39 -31.62
CA LYS A 94 -26.62 25.49 -32.35
C LYS A 94 -25.65 26.64 -32.46
N SER A 95 -25.27 26.93 -33.69
CA SER A 95 -24.52 28.13 -34.09
C SER A 95 -25.31 29.39 -33.78
N VAL A 96 -24.78 30.24 -32.93
CA VAL A 96 -25.27 31.60 -32.75
C VAL A 96 -24.21 32.56 -33.25
N LYS A 97 -24.58 33.40 -34.22
CA LYS A 97 -23.75 34.44 -34.84
C LYS A 97 -23.29 35.46 -33.78
N GLU A 98 -21.99 35.65 -33.69
CA GLU A 98 -21.39 36.70 -32.88
C GLU A 98 -21.68 38.08 -33.44
N LYS A 99 -22.27 38.96 -32.62
CA LYS A 99 -22.20 40.41 -32.77
C LYS A 99 -21.01 40.92 -31.96
N LYS A 100 -20.03 41.45 -32.64
CA LYS A 100 -18.89 42.16 -32.02
C LYS A 100 -19.39 43.39 -31.29
N VAL A 101 -19.19 43.45 -29.98
CA VAL A 101 -19.25 44.69 -29.19
C VAL A 101 -17.88 44.84 -28.52
N SER A 102 -17.22 45.93 -28.86
CA SER A 102 -15.95 46.36 -28.32
C SER A 102 -16.10 46.84 -26.88
N GLY A 103 -15.65 46.03 -25.91
CA GLY A 103 -15.60 46.38 -24.49
C GLY A 103 -14.41 45.66 -23.85
N LYS A 104 -13.20 46.10 -24.21
CA LYS A 104 -11.96 45.64 -23.53
C LYS A 104 -11.83 46.37 -22.19
N ASN A 105 -11.63 45.60 -21.10
CA ASN A 105 -11.04 45.93 -19.79
C ASN A 105 -11.84 45.69 -18.51
N THR A 106 -13.12 45.26 -18.55
CA THR A 106 -13.83 44.96 -17.29
C THR A 106 -13.96 43.46 -17.03
N SER A 107 -14.01 42.65 -18.08
CA SER A 107 -14.17 41.19 -17.95
C SER A 107 -12.88 40.47 -17.46
N GLU A 108 -11.70 40.92 -17.90
CA GLU A 108 -10.44 40.32 -17.43
C GLU A 108 -10.15 40.57 -15.93
N LYS A 109 -10.51 41.76 -15.43
CA LYS A 109 -10.37 42.07 -13.99
C LYS A 109 -11.41 41.35 -13.12
N MET A 110 -12.59 41.02 -13.64
CA MET A 110 -13.56 40.19 -12.91
C MET A 110 -13.23 38.71 -12.95
N ILE A 111 -12.69 38.19 -14.06
CA ILE A 111 -12.24 36.82 -14.19
C ILE A 111 -11.02 36.58 -13.29
N THR A 112 -10.04 37.48 -13.23
CA THR A 112 -8.88 37.39 -12.35
C THR A 112 -9.24 37.54 -10.86
N LYS A 113 -10.24 38.35 -10.50
CA LYS A 113 -10.75 38.44 -9.13
C LYS A 113 -11.48 37.15 -8.70
N LYS A 114 -12.25 36.53 -9.59
CA LYS A 114 -12.94 35.26 -9.30
C LYS A 114 -11.96 34.09 -9.21
N GLN A 115 -10.92 34.06 -10.03
CA GLN A 115 -9.83 33.06 -9.96
C GLN A 115 -8.98 33.18 -8.69
N ASN A 116 -8.78 34.40 -8.16
CA ASN A 116 -8.05 34.60 -6.90
C ASN A 116 -8.89 34.24 -5.65
N ALA A 117 -10.22 34.24 -5.74
CA ALA A 117 -11.10 33.86 -4.63
C ALA A 117 -11.07 32.33 -4.35
N ASP A 118 -10.74 31.52 -5.36
CA ASP A 118 -10.70 30.06 -5.27
C ASP A 118 -9.31 29.49 -4.93
N MET A 119 -8.28 30.34 -4.81
CA MET A 119 -6.93 29.90 -4.55
C MET A 119 -6.73 29.61 -3.05
N CYS A 120 -6.10 28.47 -2.72
CA CYS A 120 -5.76 28.14 -1.34
C CYS A 120 -4.77 29.18 -0.78
N GLN A 121 -5.00 29.66 0.43
CA GLN A 121 -4.14 30.67 1.10
C GLN A 121 -2.69 30.21 1.27
N TYR A 122 -2.44 28.90 1.31
CA TYR A 122 -1.11 28.29 1.44
C TYR A 122 -0.46 27.94 0.10
N ALA A 123 -1.14 28.13 -1.04
CA ALA A 123 -0.69 27.67 -2.36
C ALA A 123 0.74 28.04 -2.75
N LYS A 124 1.20 29.25 -2.34
CA LYS A 124 2.56 29.74 -2.63
C LYS A 124 3.66 29.06 -1.81
N LYS A 125 3.33 28.40 -0.71
CA LYS A 125 4.29 27.83 0.25
C LYS A 125 4.15 26.33 0.40
N CYS A 126 2.92 25.82 0.39
CA CYS A 126 2.60 24.41 0.51
C CYS A 126 2.73 23.71 -0.86
N GLY A 127 3.45 22.60 -0.92
CA GLY A 127 3.62 21.78 -2.12
C GLY A 127 2.59 20.65 -2.26
N GLY A 128 1.49 20.68 -1.47
CA GLY A 128 0.53 19.56 -1.41
C GLY A 128 -0.44 19.48 -2.59
N CYS A 129 -0.60 20.57 -3.38
CA CYS A 129 -1.52 20.63 -4.52
C CYS A 129 -0.82 21.23 -5.74
N ASP A 130 -0.94 20.55 -6.89
CA ASP A 130 -0.33 20.98 -8.17
C ASP A 130 -1.24 21.94 -8.95
N TYR A 131 -2.57 21.83 -8.82
CA TYR A 131 -3.55 22.50 -9.66
C TYR A 131 -4.22 23.71 -8.99
N GLN A 132 -3.44 24.51 -8.25
CA GLN A 132 -3.95 25.74 -7.65
C GLN A 132 -4.32 26.76 -8.72
N GLY A 133 -5.53 27.34 -8.59
CA GLY A 133 -6.04 28.34 -9.53
C GLY A 133 -6.65 27.78 -10.82
N LEU A 134 -6.64 26.47 -11.04
CA LEU A 134 -7.38 25.82 -12.11
C LEU A 134 -8.78 25.43 -11.65
N SER A 135 -9.80 25.58 -12.53
CA SER A 135 -11.11 25.00 -12.23
C SER A 135 -11.04 23.48 -12.24
N TYR A 136 -11.94 22.83 -11.48
CA TYR A 136 -11.91 21.38 -11.35
C TYR A 136 -12.11 20.66 -12.71
N GLU A 137 -12.95 21.22 -13.59
CA GLU A 137 -13.17 20.68 -14.95
C GLU A 137 -11.88 20.75 -15.80
N LYS A 138 -11.06 21.80 -15.63
CA LYS A 138 -9.76 21.90 -16.31
C LYS A 138 -8.79 20.86 -15.79
N GLN A 139 -8.74 20.64 -14.47
CA GLN A 139 -7.91 19.58 -13.87
C GLN A 139 -8.29 18.20 -14.43
N LEU A 140 -9.59 17.90 -14.52
CA LEU A 140 -10.07 16.64 -15.09
C LEU A 140 -9.67 16.49 -16.56
N LYS A 141 -9.74 17.56 -17.35
CA LYS A 141 -9.29 17.54 -18.76
C LYS A 141 -7.79 17.27 -18.87
N GLU A 142 -6.95 17.90 -18.06
CA GLU A 142 -5.51 17.66 -18.06
C GLU A 142 -5.17 16.22 -17.66
N LYS A 143 -5.81 15.70 -16.61
CA LYS A 143 -5.64 14.30 -16.19
C LYS A 143 -6.12 13.31 -17.27
N GLN A 144 -7.26 13.59 -17.89
CA GLN A 144 -7.78 12.79 -19.00
C GLN A 144 -6.78 12.72 -20.15
N GLU A 145 -6.22 13.89 -20.54
CA GLU A 145 -5.28 13.97 -21.64
C GLU A 145 -3.95 13.30 -21.31
N TYR A 146 -3.49 13.44 -20.05
CA TYR A 146 -2.29 12.74 -19.58
C TYR A 146 -2.44 11.23 -19.66
N VAL A 147 -3.59 10.67 -19.22
CA VAL A 147 -3.84 9.23 -19.37
C VAL A 147 -3.95 8.84 -20.84
N ARG A 148 -4.68 9.61 -21.66
CA ARG A 148 -4.84 9.32 -23.08
C ARG A 148 -3.50 9.30 -23.83
N LYS A 149 -2.61 10.24 -23.53
CA LYS A 149 -1.27 10.33 -24.14
C LYS A 149 -0.44 9.08 -23.84
N ASN A 150 -0.51 8.54 -22.62
CA ASN A 150 0.33 7.40 -22.21
C ASN A 150 -0.29 6.04 -22.57
N VAL A 151 -1.62 5.89 -22.43
CA VAL A 151 -2.30 4.60 -22.48
C VAL A 151 -3.13 4.42 -23.75
N GLY A 152 -3.45 5.52 -24.45
CA GLY A 152 -4.39 5.53 -25.58
C GLY A 152 -3.95 4.72 -26.80
N GLU A 153 -2.67 4.41 -26.95
CA GLU A 153 -2.17 3.51 -28.00
C GLU A 153 -2.53 2.04 -27.74
N PHE A 154 -2.73 1.64 -26.47
CA PHE A 154 -2.99 0.24 -26.10
C PHE A 154 -4.49 -0.06 -26.03
N CYS A 155 -5.32 0.90 -25.61
CA CYS A 155 -6.74 0.68 -25.41
C CYS A 155 -7.55 1.98 -25.45
N LYS A 156 -8.88 1.82 -25.56
CA LYS A 156 -9.82 2.94 -25.39
C LYS A 156 -9.76 3.49 -23.98
N VAL A 157 -9.44 4.79 -23.85
CA VAL A 157 -9.49 5.52 -22.58
C VAL A 157 -10.88 6.12 -22.42
N LEU A 158 -11.62 5.68 -21.41
CA LEU A 158 -12.94 6.17 -21.06
C LEU A 158 -12.85 7.60 -20.47
N PRO A 159 -13.96 8.37 -20.43
CA PRO A 159 -13.99 9.64 -19.71
C PRO A 159 -13.61 9.47 -18.24
N ILE A 160 -12.77 10.37 -17.73
CA ILE A 160 -12.35 10.36 -16.33
C ILE A 160 -13.55 10.54 -15.40
N ILE A 161 -13.63 9.74 -14.34
CA ILE A 161 -14.63 9.89 -13.29
C ILE A 161 -14.08 10.87 -12.27
N GLY A 162 -14.66 12.09 -12.23
CA GLY A 162 -14.36 13.11 -11.25
C GLY A 162 -15.09 12.89 -9.92
N MET A 163 -14.74 13.69 -8.92
CA MET A 163 -15.39 13.72 -7.61
C MET A 163 -16.45 14.83 -7.56
N GLU A 164 -17.64 14.54 -7.04
CA GLU A 164 -18.72 15.53 -6.94
C GLU A 164 -18.34 16.71 -6.01
N HIS A 165 -17.74 16.37 -4.86
CA HIS A 165 -17.25 17.34 -3.87
C HIS A 165 -15.75 17.15 -3.66
N PRO A 166 -14.87 17.78 -4.49
CA PRO A 166 -13.44 17.51 -4.52
C PRO A 166 -12.66 18.18 -3.38
N TYR A 167 -13.26 18.27 -2.20
CA TYR A 167 -12.69 18.89 -0.99
C TYR A 167 -12.78 17.94 0.20
N HIS A 168 -11.92 18.13 1.20
CA HIS A 168 -11.92 17.44 2.49
C HIS A 168 -12.00 15.91 2.42
N TYR A 169 -11.47 15.34 1.31
CA TYR A 169 -11.58 13.91 1.02
C TYR A 169 -10.49 13.05 1.69
N ARG A 170 -9.38 13.68 2.14
CA ARG A 170 -8.25 12.93 2.70
C ARG A 170 -8.54 12.50 4.13
N ASN A 171 -8.88 11.23 4.31
CA ASN A 171 -9.15 10.62 5.61
C ASN A 171 -7.91 10.29 6.44
N LYS A 172 -6.72 10.55 5.90
CA LYS A 172 -5.42 10.39 6.57
C LYS A 172 -4.64 11.68 6.42
N VAL A 173 -4.47 12.36 7.53
CA VAL A 173 -3.76 13.64 7.63
C VAL A 173 -2.50 13.46 8.45
N HIS A 174 -1.43 14.08 8.01
CA HIS A 174 -0.13 14.02 8.66
C HIS A 174 0.44 15.42 8.81
N ALA A 175 0.67 15.86 10.05
CA ALA A 175 1.25 17.15 10.36
C ALA A 175 2.61 17.02 11.05
N VAL A 176 3.53 17.86 10.63
CA VAL A 176 4.82 18.12 11.29
C VAL A 176 4.61 19.23 12.32
N PHE A 177 5.34 19.19 13.43
CA PHE A 177 5.29 20.21 14.48
C PHE A 177 6.64 20.88 14.62
N ASP A 178 6.64 22.21 14.73
CA ASP A 178 7.86 23.03 14.84
C ASP A 178 7.62 24.29 15.65
N ILE A 179 8.65 25.11 15.86
CA ILE A 179 8.60 26.40 16.53
C ILE A 179 8.91 27.50 15.52
N ALA A 180 7.97 28.41 15.31
CA ALA A 180 8.20 29.60 14.51
C ALA A 180 9.26 30.51 15.12
N LYS A 181 9.88 31.38 14.30
CA LYS A 181 10.88 32.38 14.75
C LYS A 181 10.42 33.24 15.93
N GLY A 182 9.11 33.42 16.12
CA GLY A 182 8.51 34.14 17.26
C GLY A 182 8.24 33.28 18.49
N GLY A 183 8.71 32.02 18.56
CA GLY A 183 8.56 31.10 19.68
C GLY A 183 7.18 30.44 19.81
N SER A 184 6.26 30.68 18.87
CA SER A 184 4.96 30.00 18.82
C SER A 184 5.09 28.62 18.16
N VAL A 185 4.36 27.64 18.70
CA VAL A 185 4.26 26.32 18.07
C VAL A 185 3.44 26.45 16.78
N ILE A 186 3.95 25.86 15.71
CA ILE A 186 3.29 25.74 14.41
C ILE A 186 3.15 24.26 14.05
N SER A 187 2.19 23.96 13.17
CA SER A 187 2.02 22.62 12.62
C SER A 187 1.50 22.67 11.18
N GLY A 188 1.88 21.69 10.39
CA GLY A 188 1.46 21.60 8.99
C GLY A 188 2.36 20.66 8.18
N VAL A 189 2.79 21.10 7.02
CA VAL A 189 3.64 20.31 6.12
C VAL A 189 4.96 21.00 5.84
N TYR A 190 5.98 20.24 5.48
CA TYR A 190 7.23 20.83 5.00
C TYR A 190 7.02 21.57 3.68
N LYS A 191 7.63 22.74 3.56
CA LYS A 191 7.81 23.40 2.28
C LYS A 191 8.67 22.50 1.38
N ALA A 192 8.29 22.39 0.13
CA ALA A 192 8.97 21.52 -0.83
C ALA A 192 10.51 21.73 -0.84
N GLY A 193 11.25 20.64 -0.64
CA GLY A 193 12.71 20.63 -0.66
C GLY A 193 13.40 21.25 0.58
N THR A 194 12.66 21.53 1.66
CA THR A 194 13.20 22.11 2.90
C THR A 194 12.64 21.40 4.13
N HIS A 195 13.18 21.72 5.32
CA HIS A 195 12.60 21.38 6.63
C HIS A 195 11.75 22.52 7.22
N ASP A 196 11.57 23.63 6.50
CA ASP A 196 10.69 24.72 6.96
C ASP A 196 9.24 24.24 7.00
N VAL A 197 8.56 24.41 8.12
CA VAL A 197 7.15 24.04 8.29
C VAL A 197 6.24 25.18 7.86
N VAL A 198 5.34 24.89 6.94
CA VAL A 198 4.23 25.78 6.57
C VAL A 198 3.13 25.59 7.60
N ASN A 199 2.84 26.63 8.40
CA ASN A 199 1.74 26.56 9.35
C ASN A 199 0.41 26.48 8.63
N ILE A 200 -0.35 25.40 8.88
CA ILE A 200 -1.65 25.13 8.28
C ILE A 200 -2.67 25.01 9.42
N ASP A 201 -3.71 25.83 9.37
CA ASP A 201 -4.82 25.79 10.32
C ASP A 201 -6.02 25.03 9.76
N SER A 202 -6.20 25.06 8.43
CA SER A 202 -7.25 24.34 7.72
C SER A 202 -6.79 24.09 6.29
N CYS A 203 -6.92 22.84 5.83
CA CYS A 203 -6.56 22.42 4.47
C CYS A 203 -7.80 22.09 3.65
N ARG A 204 -7.84 22.53 2.39
CA ARG A 204 -9.00 22.31 1.50
C ARG A 204 -9.21 20.85 1.10
N ILE A 205 -8.19 20.00 1.22
CA ILE A 205 -8.26 18.59 0.81
C ILE A 205 -8.22 17.60 1.98
N GLU A 206 -7.74 18.04 3.15
CA GLU A 206 -7.67 17.23 4.36
C GLU A 206 -9.01 17.21 5.11
N ASP A 207 -9.28 16.15 5.85
CA ASP A 207 -10.47 16.01 6.69
C ASP A 207 -10.51 17.11 7.75
N GLU A 208 -11.62 17.83 7.84
CA GLU A 208 -11.79 18.99 8.73
C GLU A 208 -11.64 18.61 10.22
N THR A 209 -12.11 17.43 10.60
CA THR A 209 -11.95 16.91 11.98
C THR A 209 -10.48 16.67 12.29
N ALA A 210 -9.73 16.14 11.31
CA ALA A 210 -8.30 15.92 11.50
C ALA A 210 -7.53 17.25 11.65
N ASP A 211 -7.86 18.26 10.84
CA ASP A 211 -7.29 19.60 10.94
C ASP A 211 -7.57 20.22 12.33
N ALA A 212 -8.81 20.14 12.80
CA ALA A 212 -9.20 20.64 14.12
C ALA A 212 -8.43 19.95 15.26
N ILE A 213 -8.30 18.62 15.20
CA ILE A 213 -7.53 17.84 16.18
C ILE A 213 -6.06 18.26 16.20
N ILE A 214 -5.43 18.43 15.03
CA ILE A 214 -4.03 18.86 14.90
C ILE A 214 -3.85 20.27 15.47
N HIS A 215 -4.78 21.19 15.15
CA HIS A 215 -4.79 22.55 15.68
C HIS A 215 -4.85 22.55 17.22
N ASP A 216 -5.75 21.76 17.80
CA ASP A 216 -5.93 21.73 19.25
C ASP A 216 -4.78 21.01 19.98
N ILE A 217 -4.18 19.98 19.38
CA ILE A 217 -2.93 19.38 19.88
C ILE A 217 -1.86 20.46 19.97
N ARG A 218 -1.70 21.31 18.93
CA ARG A 218 -0.76 22.44 18.94
C ARG A 218 -0.97 23.36 20.17
N GLY A 219 -2.24 23.68 20.48
CA GLY A 219 -2.61 24.45 21.66
C GLY A 219 -2.25 23.78 22.99
N LEU A 220 -2.41 22.44 23.07
CA LEU A 220 -2.14 21.68 24.28
C LEU A 220 -0.65 21.54 24.61
N LEU A 221 0.26 21.57 23.61
CA LEU A 221 1.69 21.29 23.83
C LEU A 221 2.32 22.21 24.91
N ARG A 222 1.97 23.50 24.89
CA ARG A 222 2.48 24.45 25.89
C ARG A 222 2.02 24.10 27.31
N SER A 223 0.73 23.76 27.47
CA SER A 223 0.14 23.44 28.79
C SER A 223 0.73 22.17 29.38
N PHE A 224 1.12 21.22 28.55
CA PHE A 224 1.72 19.94 28.94
C PHE A 224 3.25 19.95 28.91
N LYS A 225 3.88 21.11 28.62
CA LYS A 225 5.35 21.27 28.52
C LYS A 225 5.98 20.27 27.52
N ILE A 226 5.27 19.92 26.44
CA ILE A 226 5.75 19.05 25.36
C ILE A 226 6.45 19.94 24.35
N LYS A 227 7.74 19.67 24.11
CA LYS A 227 8.54 20.38 23.09
C LYS A 227 8.37 19.69 21.74
N THR A 228 8.30 20.47 20.68
CA THR A 228 8.41 19.97 19.30
C THR A 228 9.81 19.43 19.05
N TYR A 229 9.93 18.43 18.18
CA TYR A 229 11.21 17.84 17.82
C TYR A 229 11.82 18.66 16.68
N ASP A 230 13.08 19.00 16.83
CA ASP A 230 13.89 19.67 15.83
C ASP A 230 14.74 18.60 15.10
N GLU A 231 14.50 18.45 13.79
CA GLU A 231 15.15 17.42 12.97
C GLU A 231 16.66 17.69 12.77
N ASP A 232 17.10 18.93 12.83
CA ASP A 232 18.50 19.31 12.63
C ASP A 232 19.33 18.99 13.88
N THR A 233 18.84 19.41 15.06
CA THR A 233 19.52 19.20 16.34
C THR A 233 19.20 17.86 16.99
N GLY A 234 18.09 17.24 16.65
CA GLY A 234 17.58 16.03 17.30
C GLY A 234 17.00 16.27 18.69
N TYR A 235 16.71 17.52 19.04
CA TYR A 235 16.21 17.89 20.35
C TYR A 235 14.69 18.09 20.33
N GLY A 236 14.02 17.65 21.40
CA GLY A 236 12.57 17.76 21.53
C GLY A 236 11.89 16.40 21.60
N LEU A 237 10.56 16.38 21.53
CA LEU A 237 9.78 15.17 21.75
C LEU A 237 8.80 14.88 20.61
N LEU A 238 7.84 15.79 20.34
CA LEU A 238 6.79 15.55 19.34
C LEU A 238 7.30 15.90 17.94
N ARG A 239 7.41 14.88 17.08
CA ARG A 239 7.84 15.02 15.69
C ARG A 239 6.64 15.26 14.77
N HIS A 240 5.68 14.34 14.83
CA HIS A 240 4.54 14.34 13.91
C HIS A 240 3.26 13.94 14.66
N VAL A 241 2.15 14.36 14.11
CA VAL A 241 0.83 13.82 14.45
C VAL A 241 0.21 13.26 13.18
N LEU A 242 -0.24 12.01 13.25
CA LEU A 242 -1.03 11.38 12.20
C LEU A 242 -2.45 11.23 12.72
N VAL A 243 -3.43 11.73 11.97
CA VAL A 243 -4.85 11.50 12.23
C VAL A 243 -5.42 10.66 11.10
N ARG A 244 -6.16 9.62 11.46
CA ARG A 244 -6.95 8.83 10.52
C ARG A 244 -8.40 8.86 10.94
N ARG A 245 -9.30 9.08 10.00
CA ARG A 245 -10.75 9.02 10.23
C ARG A 245 -11.38 7.96 9.33
N GLY A 246 -12.22 7.11 9.93
CA GLY A 246 -13.10 6.23 9.17
C GLY A 246 -14.22 7.06 8.54
N PHE A 247 -14.37 6.97 7.24
CA PHE A 247 -15.33 7.80 6.49
C PHE A 247 -16.79 7.41 6.82
N HIS A 248 -17.07 6.11 6.83
CA HIS A 248 -18.40 5.60 7.13
C HIS A 248 -18.63 5.40 8.63
N SER A 249 -17.60 5.01 9.37
CA SER A 249 -17.70 4.75 10.82
C SER A 249 -17.63 5.99 11.68
N GLY A 250 -16.97 7.06 11.20
CA GLY A 250 -16.67 8.25 11.99
C GLY A 250 -15.61 8.02 13.07
N GLU A 251 -15.03 6.82 13.21
CA GLU A 251 -13.98 6.53 14.20
C GLU A 251 -12.71 7.32 13.89
N VAL A 252 -12.09 7.88 14.93
CA VAL A 252 -10.89 8.70 14.79
C VAL A 252 -9.72 8.08 15.57
N MET A 253 -8.59 7.90 14.88
CA MET A 253 -7.32 7.50 15.46
C MET A 253 -6.32 8.64 15.39
N VAL A 254 -5.72 8.95 16.54
CA VAL A 254 -4.60 9.89 16.66
C VAL A 254 -3.33 9.13 16.98
N VAL A 255 -2.29 9.31 16.16
CA VAL A 255 -0.96 8.76 16.40
C VAL A 255 0.01 9.90 16.69
N LEU A 256 0.55 9.91 17.89
CA LEU A 256 1.58 10.86 18.31
C LEU A 256 2.95 10.25 18.04
N VAL A 257 3.71 10.81 17.11
CA VAL A 257 5.05 10.33 16.77
C VAL A 257 6.08 11.11 17.58
N LEU A 258 6.81 10.39 18.40
CA LEU A 258 7.73 10.94 19.38
C LEU A 258 9.18 10.55 19.08
N GLY A 259 10.12 11.43 19.38
CA GLY A 259 11.56 11.13 19.35
C GLY A 259 12.01 10.23 20.51
N SER A 260 11.18 10.01 21.53
CA SER A 260 11.46 9.12 22.67
C SER A 260 10.16 8.49 23.20
N PRO A 261 10.22 7.37 23.95
CA PRO A 261 9.02 6.60 24.31
C PRO A 261 8.18 7.22 25.44
N ILE A 262 8.62 8.30 26.05
CA ILE A 262 7.98 8.87 27.23
C ILE A 262 7.22 10.15 26.87
N LEU A 263 5.88 10.09 26.93
CA LEU A 263 5.03 11.29 26.86
C LEU A 263 4.73 11.78 28.29
N PRO A 264 5.15 13.00 28.67
CA PRO A 264 4.82 13.57 29.96
C PRO A 264 3.32 13.67 30.18
N SER A 265 2.85 13.32 31.40
CA SER A 265 1.42 13.42 31.77
C SER A 265 0.45 12.78 30.74
N LYS A 266 0.84 11.69 30.09
CA LYS A 266 0.11 11.08 28.96
C LYS A 266 -1.39 10.92 29.21
N ASN A 267 -1.80 10.48 30.41
CA ASN A 267 -3.21 10.24 30.72
C ASN A 267 -4.00 11.57 30.77
N ASN A 268 -3.42 12.62 31.36
CA ASN A 268 -4.05 13.94 31.40
C ASN A 268 -4.08 14.59 30.02
N PHE A 269 -3.03 14.40 29.21
CA PHE A 269 -3.00 14.87 27.83
C PHE A 269 -4.14 14.23 27.01
N VAL A 270 -4.28 12.91 27.06
CA VAL A 270 -5.36 12.18 26.37
C VAL A 270 -6.73 12.64 26.89
N LYS A 271 -6.89 12.82 28.21
CA LYS A 271 -8.15 13.31 28.79
C LYS A 271 -8.50 14.73 28.30
N ALA A 272 -7.51 15.62 28.23
CA ALA A 272 -7.71 16.99 27.75
C ALA A 272 -8.06 16.99 26.24
N LEU A 273 -7.32 16.24 25.44
CA LEU A 273 -7.58 16.12 23.99
C LEU A 273 -8.98 15.55 23.73
N ARG A 274 -9.38 14.48 24.41
CA ARG A 274 -10.72 13.89 24.27
C ARG A 274 -11.86 14.73 24.82
N LYS A 275 -11.57 15.68 25.72
CA LYS A 275 -12.57 16.66 26.14
C LYS A 275 -12.90 17.64 25.02
N LEU A 276 -11.94 17.98 24.17
CA LEU A 276 -12.12 18.81 22.98
C LEU A 276 -12.70 17.99 21.81
N HIS A 277 -12.25 16.75 21.67
CA HIS A 277 -12.56 15.85 20.55
C HIS A 277 -13.08 14.49 21.07
N PRO A 278 -14.35 14.41 21.50
CA PRO A 278 -14.94 13.16 22.03
C PRO A 278 -15.02 12.05 20.99
N GLU A 279 -15.02 12.37 19.69
CA GLU A 279 -14.99 11.45 18.56
C GLU A 279 -13.70 10.64 18.46
N ILE A 280 -12.61 11.00 19.15
CA ILE A 280 -11.37 10.22 19.17
C ILE A 280 -11.63 8.88 19.85
N THR A 281 -11.56 7.80 19.06
CA THR A 281 -11.78 6.42 19.51
C THR A 281 -10.50 5.75 19.99
N THR A 282 -9.33 6.18 19.51
CA THR A 282 -8.05 5.60 19.92
C THR A 282 -6.89 6.58 19.79
N VAL A 283 -5.91 6.47 20.71
CA VAL A 283 -4.66 7.23 20.67
C VAL A 283 -3.49 6.29 20.82
N VAL A 284 -2.52 6.41 19.92
CA VAL A 284 -1.32 5.58 19.85
C VAL A 284 -0.09 6.46 19.95
N LEU A 285 0.89 6.06 20.76
CA LEU A 285 2.25 6.59 20.72
C LEU A 285 3.06 5.75 19.74
N ASN A 286 3.71 6.39 18.79
CA ASN A 286 4.69 5.78 17.92
C ASN A 286 6.06 6.40 18.21
N VAL A 287 7.10 5.60 18.35
CA VAL A 287 8.45 6.07 18.63
C VAL A 287 9.28 6.00 17.37
N ASN A 288 9.71 7.16 16.88
CA ASN A 288 10.66 7.30 15.81
C ASN A 288 11.88 8.11 16.30
N ASP A 289 12.88 7.39 16.77
CA ASP A 289 14.14 7.92 17.30
C ASP A 289 15.26 7.99 16.23
N LYS A 290 14.95 7.62 14.99
CA LYS A 290 15.91 7.57 13.89
C LYS A 290 15.90 8.86 13.07
N LYS A 291 17.06 9.28 12.55
CA LYS A 291 17.15 10.31 11.50
C LYS A 291 16.76 9.66 10.17
N THR A 292 15.50 9.77 9.79
CA THR A 292 14.92 9.15 8.60
C THR A 292 13.74 9.96 8.09
N SER A 293 13.50 9.93 6.79
CA SER A 293 12.29 10.50 6.16
C SER A 293 11.01 9.69 6.45
N MET A 294 11.13 8.50 7.07
CA MET A 294 9.98 7.71 7.47
C MET A 294 9.29 8.38 8.67
N VAL A 295 7.98 8.61 8.55
CA VAL A 295 7.19 9.25 9.60
C VAL A 295 7.05 8.36 10.82
N LEU A 296 6.62 7.10 10.62
CA LEU A 296 6.37 6.15 11.70
C LEU A 296 7.61 5.28 11.98
N GLY A 297 7.97 5.20 13.26
CA GLY A 297 8.95 4.25 13.75
C GLY A 297 8.38 2.85 13.96
N GLU A 298 9.18 1.95 14.50
CA GLU A 298 8.81 0.54 14.66
C GLU A 298 7.95 0.28 15.91
N LYS A 299 8.21 1.01 17.00
CA LYS A 299 7.58 0.78 18.31
C LYS A 299 6.30 1.58 18.45
N GLU A 300 5.23 0.90 18.82
CA GLU A 300 3.92 1.49 19.08
C GLU A 300 3.39 1.09 20.45
N THR A 301 2.70 2.03 21.10
CA THR A 301 2.05 1.81 22.39
C THR A 301 0.67 2.45 22.36
N VAL A 302 -0.36 1.65 22.56
CA VAL A 302 -1.74 2.16 22.71
C VAL A 302 -1.88 2.82 24.06
N ILE A 303 -2.26 4.09 24.09
CA ILE A 303 -2.46 4.85 25.34
C ILE A 303 -3.93 5.16 25.60
N TYR A 304 -4.79 4.97 24.59
CA TYR A 304 -6.23 5.03 24.71
C TYR A 304 -6.90 4.22 23.59
N GLY A 305 -8.02 3.56 23.91
CA GLY A 305 -8.84 2.82 22.95
C GLY A 305 -8.21 1.51 22.50
N LYS A 306 -8.58 1.06 21.30
CA LYS A 306 -8.25 -0.28 20.75
C LYS A 306 -6.97 -0.33 19.92
N GLY A 307 -6.35 0.83 19.61
CA GLY A 307 -5.11 0.94 18.83
C GLY A 307 -5.32 0.81 17.31
N TYR A 308 -6.55 0.83 16.85
CA TYR A 308 -6.94 0.82 15.44
C TYR A 308 -8.32 1.46 15.29
N ILE A 309 -8.69 1.81 14.08
CA ILE A 309 -10.06 2.17 13.71
C ILE A 309 -10.64 1.13 12.76
N GLU A 310 -11.94 1.15 12.61
CA GLU A 310 -12.68 0.36 11.64
C GLU A 310 -13.37 1.29 10.66
N ASP A 311 -13.43 0.88 9.41
CA ASP A 311 -14.20 1.58 8.39
C ASP A 311 -14.79 0.59 7.38
N THR A 312 -15.82 1.00 6.67
CA THR A 312 -16.48 0.19 5.65
C THR A 312 -16.09 0.71 4.26
N LEU A 313 -15.79 -0.22 3.35
CA LEU A 313 -15.48 0.07 1.95
C LEU A 313 -16.11 -1.00 1.07
N CYS A 314 -16.95 -0.62 0.11
CA CYS A 314 -17.67 -1.54 -0.77
C CYS A 314 -18.39 -2.67 0.00
N GLY A 315 -18.97 -2.37 1.16
CA GLY A 315 -19.70 -3.34 1.98
C GLY A 315 -18.86 -4.24 2.89
N CYS A 316 -17.53 -4.19 2.81
CA CYS A 316 -16.63 -4.90 3.72
C CYS A 316 -16.11 -3.96 4.82
N THR A 317 -16.03 -4.45 6.05
CA THR A 317 -15.48 -3.71 7.19
C THR A 317 -14.00 -4.04 7.36
N PHE A 318 -13.16 -2.99 7.40
CA PHE A 318 -11.72 -3.11 7.52
C PHE A 318 -11.21 -2.56 8.84
N ARG A 319 -10.35 -3.33 9.51
CA ARG A 319 -9.49 -2.85 10.58
C ARG A 319 -8.31 -2.10 9.95
N ILE A 320 -8.09 -0.88 10.42
CA ILE A 320 -7.04 0.03 9.93
C ILE A 320 -6.12 0.35 11.10
N SER A 321 -4.91 -0.19 11.09
CA SER A 321 -3.86 0.07 12.07
C SER A 321 -3.07 1.35 11.71
N PRO A 322 -2.23 1.91 12.59
CA PRO A 322 -1.43 3.10 12.28
C PRO A 322 -0.60 2.98 10.99
N LYS A 323 0.02 1.82 10.77
CA LYS A 323 0.90 1.53 9.62
C LYS A 323 0.18 0.96 8.40
N SER A 324 -1.09 0.54 8.50
CA SER A 324 -1.82 -0.04 7.38
C SER A 324 -1.92 0.94 6.22
N PHE A 325 -1.67 0.46 5.02
CA PHE A 325 -2.08 1.20 3.82
C PHE A 325 -3.60 1.10 3.68
N TYR A 326 -4.25 2.22 3.48
CA TYR A 326 -5.68 2.34 3.17
C TYR A 326 -5.86 3.60 2.35
N GLN A 327 -6.64 3.53 1.31
CA GLN A 327 -6.83 4.64 0.37
C GLN A 327 -7.37 5.89 1.07
N VAL A 328 -6.83 7.06 0.70
CA VAL A 328 -7.11 8.31 1.42
C VAL A 328 -8.40 9.00 1.00
N ASN A 329 -9.02 8.57 -0.10
CA ASN A 329 -10.28 9.10 -0.63
C ASN A 329 -11.29 7.94 -0.75
N PRO A 330 -12.04 7.62 0.30
CA PRO A 330 -12.94 6.47 0.32
C PRO A 330 -14.01 6.52 -0.78
N VAL A 331 -14.58 7.70 -1.06
CA VAL A 331 -15.63 7.89 -2.09
C VAL A 331 -15.13 7.45 -3.47
N GLN A 332 -13.98 7.97 -3.88
CA GLN A 332 -13.40 7.63 -5.19
C GLN A 332 -12.81 6.22 -5.21
N THR A 333 -12.39 5.70 -4.05
CA THR A 333 -11.91 4.31 -3.93
C THR A 333 -13.04 3.31 -4.15
N GLU A 334 -14.23 3.57 -3.64
CA GLU A 334 -15.39 2.71 -3.90
C GLU A 334 -15.73 2.65 -5.40
N ILE A 335 -15.64 3.79 -6.09
CA ILE A 335 -15.81 3.85 -7.56
C ILE A 335 -14.72 3.05 -8.26
N LEU A 336 -13.45 3.27 -7.89
CA LEU A 336 -12.28 2.59 -8.47
C LEU A 336 -12.40 1.07 -8.30
N TYR A 337 -12.69 0.59 -7.09
CA TYR A 337 -12.78 -0.84 -6.79
C TYR A 337 -14.03 -1.48 -7.38
N THR A 338 -15.16 -0.77 -7.40
CA THR A 338 -16.36 -1.25 -8.09
C THR A 338 -16.06 -1.48 -9.57
N LYS A 339 -15.35 -0.55 -10.21
CA LYS A 339 -14.94 -0.69 -11.62
C LYS A 339 -13.96 -1.85 -11.83
N ALA A 340 -13.01 -2.04 -10.92
CA ALA A 340 -12.10 -3.18 -10.97
C ALA A 340 -12.83 -4.53 -10.85
N ILE A 341 -13.82 -4.64 -9.96
CA ILE A 341 -14.65 -5.84 -9.82
C ILE A 341 -15.55 -6.08 -11.04
N GLU A 342 -16.09 -5.02 -11.63
CA GLU A 342 -16.83 -5.12 -12.91
C GLU A 342 -15.95 -5.70 -14.01
N TYR A 343 -14.73 -5.18 -14.17
CA TYR A 343 -13.77 -5.66 -15.19
C TYR A 343 -13.36 -7.11 -14.96
N ALA A 344 -13.28 -7.56 -13.73
CA ALA A 344 -12.99 -8.95 -13.41
C ALA A 344 -14.09 -9.90 -13.91
N GLY A 345 -15.35 -9.45 -14.01
CA GLY A 345 -16.48 -10.22 -14.53
C GLY A 345 -16.68 -11.55 -13.80
N LEU A 346 -16.66 -11.51 -12.47
CA LEU A 346 -16.73 -12.68 -11.60
C LEU A 346 -18.15 -13.27 -11.57
N THR A 347 -18.23 -14.60 -11.64
CA THR A 347 -19.49 -15.39 -11.67
C THR A 347 -19.63 -16.35 -10.47
N GLY A 348 -18.69 -16.34 -9.54
CA GLY A 348 -18.61 -17.27 -8.42
C GLY A 348 -17.82 -18.56 -8.71
N LYS A 349 -17.28 -18.70 -9.90
CA LYS A 349 -16.54 -19.90 -10.34
C LYS A 349 -15.03 -19.66 -10.45
N GLU A 350 -14.62 -18.42 -10.47
CA GLU A 350 -13.25 -18.00 -10.73
C GLU A 350 -12.37 -18.14 -9.49
N ARG A 351 -11.14 -18.64 -9.72
CA ARG A 351 -10.02 -18.50 -8.81
C ARG A 351 -9.26 -17.23 -9.17
N ILE A 352 -9.10 -16.33 -8.22
CA ILE A 352 -8.47 -15.04 -8.42
C ILE A 352 -7.18 -14.92 -7.61
N VAL A 353 -6.23 -14.16 -8.12
CA VAL A 353 -5.06 -13.69 -7.38
C VAL A 353 -5.21 -12.18 -7.16
N ASP A 354 -5.07 -11.74 -5.91
CA ASP A 354 -4.91 -10.34 -5.51
C ASP A 354 -3.44 -10.14 -5.13
N ALA A 355 -2.67 -9.68 -6.09
CA ALA A 355 -1.25 -9.38 -5.91
C ALA A 355 -1.10 -7.96 -5.36
N TYR A 356 -0.21 -7.77 -4.40
CA TYR A 356 -0.05 -6.52 -3.63
C TYR A 356 -1.27 -6.18 -2.76
N CYS A 357 -1.83 -7.19 -2.08
CA CYS A 357 -3.17 -7.07 -1.47
C CYS A 357 -3.27 -6.11 -0.28
N GLY A 358 -2.16 -5.66 0.32
CA GLY A 358 -2.16 -4.81 1.50
C GLY A 358 -2.92 -5.46 2.66
N ILE A 359 -3.93 -4.77 3.20
CA ILE A 359 -4.82 -5.31 4.25
C ILE A 359 -5.99 -6.13 3.68
N GLY A 360 -5.87 -6.54 2.42
CA GLY A 360 -6.82 -7.43 1.73
C GLY A 360 -8.00 -6.71 1.09
N THR A 361 -7.91 -5.43 0.77
CA THR A 361 -9.08 -4.63 0.35
C THR A 361 -9.74 -5.18 -0.91
N ILE A 362 -9.00 -5.36 -2.00
CA ILE A 362 -9.58 -5.80 -3.29
C ILE A 362 -10.02 -7.26 -3.20
N GLY A 363 -9.15 -8.15 -2.70
CA GLY A 363 -9.44 -9.57 -2.60
C GLY A 363 -10.66 -9.88 -1.74
N LEU A 364 -10.83 -9.20 -0.60
CA LEU A 364 -11.98 -9.40 0.28
C LEU A 364 -13.29 -8.88 -0.33
N ILE A 365 -13.25 -7.73 -1.01
CA ILE A 365 -14.42 -7.20 -1.74
C ILE A 365 -14.81 -8.17 -2.87
N ALA A 366 -13.83 -8.74 -3.59
CA ALA A 366 -14.05 -9.69 -4.67
C ALA A 366 -14.54 -11.07 -4.18
N ALA A 367 -14.23 -11.45 -2.94
CA ALA A 367 -14.43 -12.79 -2.40
C ALA A 367 -15.89 -13.29 -2.48
N SER A 368 -16.87 -12.39 -2.31
CA SER A 368 -18.30 -12.74 -2.41
C SER A 368 -18.72 -13.18 -3.82
N LYS A 369 -17.94 -12.84 -4.83
CA LYS A 369 -18.20 -13.12 -6.27
C LYS A 369 -17.17 -14.09 -6.88
N ALA A 370 -16.26 -14.63 -6.06
CA ALA A 370 -15.21 -15.55 -6.49
C ALA A 370 -15.36 -16.93 -5.83
N LYS A 371 -14.86 -17.98 -6.48
CA LYS A 371 -14.74 -19.32 -5.89
C LYS A 371 -13.68 -19.33 -4.81
N GLU A 372 -12.53 -18.75 -5.11
CA GLU A 372 -11.36 -18.72 -4.24
C GLU A 372 -10.52 -17.48 -4.53
N VAL A 373 -9.94 -16.91 -3.47
CA VAL A 373 -9.05 -15.75 -3.54
C VAL A 373 -7.69 -16.12 -2.96
N ILE A 374 -6.63 -15.84 -3.69
CA ILE A 374 -5.24 -15.96 -3.28
C ILE A 374 -4.69 -14.54 -3.17
N SER A 375 -4.41 -14.10 -1.94
CA SER A 375 -3.92 -12.75 -1.66
C SER A 375 -2.46 -12.77 -1.24
N VAL A 376 -1.63 -11.93 -1.85
CA VAL A 376 -0.18 -11.91 -1.63
C VAL A 376 0.24 -10.51 -1.18
N GLU A 377 1.05 -10.44 -0.12
CA GLU A 377 1.55 -9.19 0.44
C GLU A 377 2.90 -9.39 1.12
N LEU A 378 3.85 -8.50 0.85
CA LEU A 378 5.19 -8.53 1.43
C LEU A 378 5.20 -8.14 2.90
N ASN A 379 4.38 -7.18 3.30
CA ASN A 379 4.35 -6.64 4.65
C ASN A 379 3.58 -7.58 5.61
N ARG A 380 4.30 -8.21 6.52
CA ARG A 380 3.73 -9.15 7.51
C ARG A 380 2.62 -8.55 8.37
N ASP A 381 2.71 -7.27 8.73
CA ASP A 381 1.71 -6.61 9.56
C ASP A 381 0.43 -6.36 8.76
N ALA A 382 0.55 -6.02 7.48
CA ALA A 382 -0.59 -5.90 6.57
C ALA A 382 -1.29 -7.27 6.36
N VAL A 383 -0.53 -8.36 6.18
CA VAL A 383 -1.10 -9.73 6.10
C VAL A 383 -1.87 -10.09 7.36
N ARG A 384 -1.35 -9.74 8.55
CA ARG A 384 -2.05 -9.98 9.82
C ARG A 384 -3.36 -9.21 9.91
N ASP A 385 -3.39 -7.96 9.47
CA ASP A 385 -4.61 -7.17 9.40
C ASP A 385 -5.57 -7.75 8.34
N ALA A 386 -5.09 -8.21 7.18
CA ALA A 386 -5.87 -8.85 6.13
C ALA A 386 -6.58 -10.13 6.63
N VAL A 387 -5.87 -11.00 7.34
CA VAL A 387 -6.45 -12.20 7.98
C VAL A 387 -7.53 -11.83 9.01
N THR A 388 -7.29 -10.74 9.76
CA THR A 388 -8.27 -10.24 10.73
C THR A 388 -9.51 -9.69 10.01
N ASN A 389 -9.32 -8.99 8.90
CA ASN A 389 -10.39 -8.43 8.08
C ASN A 389 -11.24 -9.53 7.42
N ALA A 390 -10.61 -10.61 6.92
CA ALA A 390 -11.35 -11.77 6.41
C ALA A 390 -12.27 -12.38 7.47
N LYS A 391 -11.75 -12.61 8.68
CA LYS A 391 -12.55 -13.13 9.81
C LYS A 391 -13.68 -12.20 10.21
N ARG A 392 -13.45 -10.88 10.20
CA ARG A 392 -14.44 -9.86 10.54
C ARG A 392 -15.63 -9.85 9.60
N ASN A 393 -15.39 -10.11 8.33
CA ASN A 393 -16.39 -10.15 7.28
C ASN A 393 -16.95 -11.57 7.02
N ASP A 394 -16.61 -12.56 7.86
CA ASP A 394 -16.96 -14.00 7.69
C ASP A 394 -16.58 -14.58 6.32
N ILE A 395 -15.49 -14.06 5.72
CA ILE A 395 -14.95 -14.51 4.43
C ILE A 395 -14.01 -15.69 4.66
N LYS A 396 -14.33 -16.85 4.06
CA LYS A 396 -13.63 -18.14 4.28
C LYS A 396 -12.90 -18.64 3.04
N ASN A 397 -13.22 -18.12 1.88
CA ASN A 397 -12.67 -18.53 0.57
C ASN A 397 -11.44 -17.70 0.16
N VAL A 398 -10.69 -17.17 1.13
CA VAL A 398 -9.46 -16.41 0.90
C VAL A 398 -8.28 -17.06 1.61
N GLN A 399 -7.13 -17.11 0.92
CA GLN A 399 -5.84 -17.53 1.46
C GLN A 399 -4.85 -16.37 1.35
N PHE A 400 -4.11 -16.10 2.44
CA PHE A 400 -3.11 -15.02 2.48
C PHE A 400 -1.70 -15.60 2.53
N TYR A 401 -0.82 -15.05 1.71
CA TYR A 401 0.59 -15.39 1.62
C TYR A 401 1.44 -14.17 1.96
N ASN A 402 2.35 -14.31 2.92
CA ASN A 402 3.35 -13.28 3.21
C ASN A 402 4.58 -13.55 2.36
N ALA A 403 4.63 -12.95 1.19
CA ALA A 403 5.69 -13.15 0.21
C ALA A 403 5.84 -11.90 -0.69
N ASP A 404 6.95 -11.80 -1.38
CA ASP A 404 7.09 -10.90 -2.52
C ASP A 404 6.17 -11.36 -3.65
N ALA A 405 5.41 -10.44 -4.26
CA ALA A 405 4.43 -10.78 -5.28
C ALA A 405 5.08 -11.35 -6.55
N GLY A 406 6.24 -10.80 -6.96
CA GLY A 406 7.00 -11.27 -8.11
C GLY A 406 7.47 -12.71 -7.91
N GLN A 407 8.14 -12.99 -6.81
CA GLN A 407 8.63 -14.33 -6.46
C GLN A 407 7.49 -15.34 -6.32
N PHE A 408 6.41 -14.97 -5.62
CA PHE A 408 5.25 -15.86 -5.45
C PHE A 408 4.61 -16.25 -6.79
N MET A 409 4.46 -15.28 -7.70
CA MET A 409 3.90 -15.54 -9.02
C MET A 409 4.81 -16.41 -9.89
N VAL A 410 6.14 -16.28 -9.75
CA VAL A 410 7.12 -17.17 -10.40
C VAL A 410 6.95 -18.60 -9.91
N GLU A 411 6.96 -18.80 -8.59
CA GLU A 411 6.79 -20.12 -7.96
C GLU A 411 5.47 -20.78 -8.36
N MET A 412 4.37 -20.00 -8.41
CA MET A 412 3.07 -20.49 -8.86
C MET A 412 3.08 -20.91 -10.33
N ALA A 413 3.75 -20.14 -11.21
CA ALA A 413 3.87 -20.44 -12.62
C ALA A 413 4.73 -21.70 -12.88
N GLU A 414 5.79 -21.90 -12.11
CA GLU A 414 6.65 -23.08 -12.14
C GLU A 414 5.87 -24.32 -11.68
N TYR A 415 5.20 -24.24 -10.55
CA TYR A 415 4.36 -25.31 -10.03
C TYR A 415 3.31 -25.78 -11.07
N ARG A 416 2.65 -24.83 -11.76
CA ARG A 416 1.71 -25.16 -12.84
C ARG A 416 2.38 -25.87 -14.01
N ALA A 417 3.59 -25.48 -14.39
CA ALA A 417 4.34 -26.10 -15.45
C ALA A 417 4.71 -27.57 -15.12
N ASP A 418 5.11 -27.81 -13.87
CA ASP A 418 5.46 -29.15 -13.38
C ASP A 418 4.23 -30.05 -13.25
N GLN A 419 3.09 -29.54 -12.80
CA GLN A 419 1.82 -30.27 -12.79
C GLN A 419 1.42 -30.72 -14.21
N LYS A 420 1.60 -29.87 -15.22
CA LYS A 420 1.33 -30.23 -16.62
C LYS A 420 2.28 -31.34 -17.15
N LYS A 421 3.54 -31.36 -16.69
CA LYS A 421 4.50 -32.43 -17.04
C LYS A 421 4.18 -33.73 -16.30
N ASN A 422 3.73 -33.66 -15.04
CA ASN A 422 3.48 -34.83 -14.20
C ASN A 422 2.08 -35.45 -14.40
N GLN A 423 1.13 -34.76 -15.04
CA GLN A 423 -0.14 -35.35 -15.48
C GLN A 423 0.07 -36.41 -16.59
N VAL A 424 1.31 -36.56 -17.08
CA VAL A 424 1.73 -37.65 -17.96
C VAL A 424 2.27 -38.87 -17.17
N SER A 425 2.53 -38.75 -15.84
CA SER A 425 2.99 -39.83 -14.97
C SER A 425 2.46 -39.71 -13.55
N ASP A 426 1.45 -40.51 -13.26
CA ASP A 426 1.06 -41.08 -11.96
C ASP A 426 0.74 -40.14 -10.77
N ALA A 427 -0.52 -40.21 -10.34
CA ALA A 427 -1.03 -39.59 -9.11
C ALA A 427 -0.72 -40.49 -7.90
N THR A 428 0.31 -40.17 -7.12
CA THR A 428 0.35 -40.49 -5.66
C THR A 428 1.57 -39.92 -4.97
N LYS A 429 1.35 -39.29 -3.80
CA LYS A 429 2.28 -39.01 -2.67
C LYS A 429 3.00 -37.67 -2.69
N SER A 430 2.49 -36.69 -1.90
CA SER A 430 3.30 -36.11 -0.80
C SER A 430 2.50 -35.11 0.05
N GLY A 431 2.57 -35.29 1.37
CA GLY A 431 1.89 -34.48 2.39
C GLY A 431 2.55 -33.12 2.68
N LYS A 432 2.84 -32.32 1.65
CA LYS A 432 3.22 -30.90 1.82
C LYS A 432 1.96 -30.04 1.70
N LYS A 433 1.85 -28.98 2.52
CA LYS A 433 0.81 -27.95 2.38
C LYS A 433 0.69 -27.60 0.89
N ALA A 434 -0.47 -27.91 0.30
CA ALA A 434 -0.69 -27.73 -1.11
C ALA A 434 -0.53 -26.25 -1.49
N THR A 435 0.49 -25.94 -2.27
CA THR A 435 0.47 -24.74 -3.10
C THR A 435 -0.76 -24.85 -4.02
N PRO A 436 -1.50 -23.74 -4.26
CA PRO A 436 -2.66 -23.76 -5.16
C PRO A 436 -2.26 -24.37 -6.50
N ASP A 437 -3.14 -25.18 -7.11
CA ASP A 437 -2.89 -25.94 -8.36
C ASP A 437 -2.55 -25.09 -9.61
N GLY A 438 -2.06 -23.86 -9.42
CA GLY A 438 -1.58 -22.96 -10.47
C GLY A 438 -2.63 -22.47 -11.47
N ASN A 439 -3.88 -22.91 -11.38
CA ASN A 439 -4.96 -22.43 -12.23
C ASN A 439 -5.50 -21.12 -11.69
N VAL A 440 -5.36 -20.03 -12.43
CA VAL A 440 -5.84 -18.70 -12.11
C VAL A 440 -6.68 -18.20 -13.27
N ASP A 441 -7.90 -17.71 -12.96
CA ASP A 441 -8.81 -17.16 -13.97
C ASP A 441 -8.65 -15.64 -14.09
N VAL A 442 -8.43 -14.94 -12.97
CA VAL A 442 -8.28 -13.48 -12.91
C VAL A 442 -7.12 -13.10 -11.99
N VAL A 443 -6.32 -12.12 -12.40
CA VAL A 443 -5.30 -11.47 -11.57
C VAL A 443 -5.69 -10.01 -11.39
N PHE A 444 -5.85 -9.59 -10.13
CA PHE A 444 -5.81 -8.19 -9.75
C PHE A 444 -4.37 -7.82 -9.41
N MET A 445 -3.91 -6.69 -9.94
CA MET A 445 -2.61 -6.14 -9.62
C MET A 445 -2.72 -4.64 -9.36
N ASP A 446 -2.23 -4.20 -8.20
CA ASP A 446 -2.15 -2.80 -7.77
C ASP A 446 -0.71 -2.52 -7.31
N PRO A 447 0.26 -2.51 -8.24
CA PRO A 447 1.66 -2.36 -7.90
C PRO A 447 2.00 -0.94 -7.41
N PRO A 448 3.18 -0.73 -6.79
CA PRO A 448 3.66 0.59 -6.44
C PRO A 448 3.88 1.47 -7.68
N ARG A 449 4.17 2.77 -7.48
CA ARG A 449 4.39 3.76 -8.56
C ARG A 449 5.43 3.37 -9.61
N ALA A 450 6.33 2.49 -9.28
CA ALA A 450 7.33 1.96 -10.22
C ALA A 450 6.76 0.96 -11.24
N GLY A 451 5.49 0.56 -11.08
CA GLY A 451 4.87 -0.52 -11.85
C GLY A 451 5.34 -1.89 -11.38
N SER A 452 5.04 -2.93 -12.16
CA SER A 452 5.49 -4.30 -11.89
C SER A 452 6.85 -4.57 -12.54
N ASP A 453 7.57 -5.52 -11.97
CA ASP A 453 8.81 -6.02 -12.55
C ASP A 453 8.54 -7.05 -13.66
N GLU A 454 9.57 -7.33 -14.45
CA GLU A 454 9.48 -8.26 -15.58
C GLU A 454 9.21 -9.70 -15.13
N ALA A 455 9.73 -10.12 -13.98
CA ALA A 455 9.52 -11.46 -13.42
C ALA A 455 8.03 -11.68 -13.11
N PHE A 456 7.39 -10.70 -12.49
CA PHE A 456 5.94 -10.72 -12.23
C PHE A 456 5.15 -10.79 -13.55
N LEU A 457 5.42 -9.88 -14.49
CA LEU A 457 4.71 -9.81 -15.77
C LEU A 457 4.86 -11.10 -16.60
N SER A 458 6.09 -11.63 -16.66
CA SER A 458 6.37 -12.93 -17.30
C SER A 458 5.59 -14.07 -16.65
N SER A 459 5.46 -14.06 -15.33
CA SER A 459 4.69 -15.07 -14.60
C SER A 459 3.19 -14.99 -14.89
N VAL A 460 2.64 -13.77 -15.01
CA VAL A 460 1.25 -13.56 -15.46
C VAL A 460 1.04 -14.19 -16.85
N ILE A 461 1.99 -14.01 -17.77
CA ILE A 461 1.91 -14.60 -19.10
C ILE A 461 1.95 -16.13 -19.05
N ARG A 462 2.82 -16.71 -18.23
CA ARG A 462 2.94 -18.19 -18.05
C ARG A 462 1.71 -18.79 -17.38
N LEU A 463 1.17 -18.12 -16.35
CA LEU A 463 -0.08 -18.50 -15.68
C LEU A 463 -1.29 -18.34 -16.59
N ALA A 464 -1.21 -17.42 -17.53
CA ALA A 464 -2.21 -17.19 -18.56
C ALA A 464 -3.65 -17.05 -18.04
N PRO A 465 -3.92 -16.17 -17.03
CA PRO A 465 -5.29 -15.90 -16.60
C PRO A 465 -6.12 -15.35 -17.77
N LYS A 466 -7.42 -15.62 -17.74
CA LYS A 466 -8.36 -15.11 -18.78
C LYS A 466 -8.43 -13.59 -18.76
N ARG A 467 -8.30 -13.00 -17.57
CA ARG A 467 -8.35 -11.54 -17.36
C ARG A 467 -7.27 -11.08 -16.39
N VAL A 468 -6.75 -9.90 -16.66
CA VAL A 468 -5.92 -9.15 -15.72
C VAL A 468 -6.58 -7.80 -15.51
N VAL A 469 -6.81 -7.43 -14.26
CA VAL A 469 -7.32 -6.13 -13.85
C VAL A 469 -6.16 -5.36 -13.24
N TYR A 470 -5.65 -4.39 -13.97
CA TYR A 470 -4.50 -3.59 -13.57
C TYR A 470 -4.97 -2.24 -13.03
N ILE A 471 -4.76 -1.98 -11.74
CA ILE A 471 -4.96 -0.70 -11.09
C ILE A 471 -3.61 0.01 -11.02
N SER A 472 -3.55 1.29 -11.43
CA SER A 472 -2.27 2.01 -11.47
C SER A 472 -2.45 3.49 -11.13
N CYS A 473 -1.56 3.98 -10.25
CA CYS A 473 -1.43 5.39 -9.91
C CYS A 473 -0.44 6.16 -10.81
N ASN A 474 0.17 5.49 -11.81
CA ASN A 474 1.15 6.10 -12.71
C ASN A 474 0.95 5.63 -14.16
N PRO A 475 0.34 6.44 -15.03
CA PRO A 475 0.11 6.10 -16.44
C PRO A 475 1.36 5.79 -17.26
N GLU A 476 2.53 6.33 -16.91
CA GLU A 476 3.79 6.09 -17.63
C GLU A 476 4.30 4.66 -17.41
N THR A 477 4.36 4.22 -16.15
CA THR A 477 4.77 2.85 -15.83
C THR A 477 3.72 1.84 -16.26
N LEU A 478 2.43 2.20 -16.19
CA LEU A 478 1.35 1.40 -16.75
C LEU A 478 1.53 1.18 -18.26
N ALA A 479 1.85 2.21 -19.03
CA ALA A 479 2.11 2.10 -20.47
C ALA A 479 3.26 1.13 -20.77
N ARG A 480 4.37 1.21 -20.01
CA ARG A 480 5.48 0.25 -20.10
C ARG A 480 5.01 -1.20 -19.90
N ASP A 481 4.25 -1.43 -18.85
CA ASP A 481 3.79 -2.78 -18.48
C ASP A 481 2.73 -3.31 -19.47
N LEU A 482 1.85 -2.42 -19.97
CA LEU A 482 0.89 -2.76 -21.03
C LEU A 482 1.61 -3.16 -22.33
N LYS A 483 2.67 -2.44 -22.71
CA LYS A 483 3.49 -2.79 -23.88
C LYS A 483 4.05 -4.21 -23.76
N TYR A 484 4.52 -4.59 -22.55
CA TYR A 484 5.01 -5.93 -22.31
C TYR A 484 3.89 -6.98 -22.43
N LEU A 485 2.76 -6.78 -21.73
CA LEU A 485 1.65 -7.74 -21.72
C LEU A 485 1.01 -7.90 -23.10
N THR A 486 0.86 -6.81 -23.86
CA THR A 486 0.27 -6.87 -25.21
C THR A 486 1.15 -7.57 -26.22
N LYS A 487 2.48 -7.39 -26.15
CA LYS A 487 3.43 -8.18 -26.95
C LYS A 487 3.30 -9.69 -26.72
N HIS A 488 2.81 -10.11 -25.56
CA HIS A 488 2.72 -11.52 -25.15
C HIS A 488 1.28 -12.07 -25.17
N GLY A 489 0.41 -11.50 -26.00
CA GLY A 489 -0.90 -12.07 -26.32
C GLY A 489 -2.06 -11.62 -25.43
N TYR A 490 -1.87 -10.61 -24.56
CA TYR A 490 -2.98 -9.93 -23.94
C TYR A 490 -3.46 -8.77 -24.80
N GLN A 491 -4.76 -8.49 -24.72
CA GLN A 491 -5.37 -7.31 -25.32
C GLN A 491 -5.88 -6.41 -24.23
N ALA A 492 -5.37 -5.19 -24.16
CA ALA A 492 -5.95 -4.15 -23.32
C ALA A 492 -7.27 -3.71 -23.95
N LYS A 493 -8.40 -3.86 -23.25
CA LYS A 493 -9.74 -3.58 -23.77
C LYS A 493 -10.12 -2.14 -23.57
N GLU A 494 -10.09 -1.69 -22.33
CA GLU A 494 -10.39 -0.31 -21.98
C GLU A 494 -9.68 0.10 -20.69
N CYS A 495 -9.48 1.41 -20.53
CA CYS A 495 -8.91 2.06 -19.36
C CYS A 495 -9.92 3.05 -18.81
N GLN A 496 -10.26 2.92 -17.51
CA GLN A 496 -11.08 3.87 -16.78
C GLN A 496 -10.21 4.71 -15.86
N PRO A 497 -9.97 5.99 -16.17
CA PRO A 497 -9.37 6.93 -15.24
C PRO A 497 -10.35 7.34 -14.13
N VAL A 498 -9.84 7.50 -12.91
CA VAL A 498 -10.59 7.97 -11.75
C VAL A 498 -9.78 9.05 -11.03
N ASP A 499 -10.40 10.19 -10.73
CA ASP A 499 -9.73 11.24 -9.97
C ASP A 499 -9.78 10.94 -8.46
N LEU A 500 -8.87 10.11 -7.99
CA LEU A 500 -8.72 9.76 -6.57
C LEU A 500 -8.10 10.90 -5.75
N PHE A 501 -7.34 11.79 -6.40
CA PHE A 501 -6.57 12.86 -5.77
C PHE A 501 -6.87 14.23 -6.39
N PRO A 502 -8.11 14.76 -6.23
CA PRO A 502 -8.44 16.12 -6.65
C PRO A 502 -7.38 17.14 -6.21
N TRP A 503 -7.16 18.18 -7.01
CA TRP A 503 -6.19 19.27 -6.81
C TRP A 503 -4.72 18.88 -6.98
N THR A 504 -4.41 17.60 -7.19
CA THR A 504 -3.06 17.11 -7.51
C THR A 504 -3.00 16.60 -8.96
N LYS A 505 -1.80 16.49 -9.52
CA LYS A 505 -1.57 15.88 -10.86
C LYS A 505 -1.76 14.36 -10.91
N HIS A 506 -1.94 13.72 -9.77
CA HIS A 506 -2.08 12.26 -9.69
C HIS A 506 -3.46 11.82 -10.20
N VAL A 507 -3.48 10.71 -10.91
CA VAL A 507 -4.69 10.05 -11.42
C VAL A 507 -4.55 8.56 -11.22
N GLU A 508 -5.64 7.91 -10.81
CA GLU A 508 -5.74 6.46 -10.77
C GLU A 508 -6.40 5.94 -12.05
N THR A 509 -6.00 4.75 -12.46
CA THR A 509 -6.55 4.09 -13.64
C THR A 509 -6.84 2.64 -13.35
N VAL A 510 -7.89 2.10 -13.97
CA VAL A 510 -8.16 0.66 -14.01
C VAL A 510 -8.17 0.21 -15.46
N VAL A 511 -7.35 -0.77 -15.80
CA VAL A 511 -7.28 -1.34 -17.14
C VAL A 511 -7.72 -2.79 -17.11
N LEU A 512 -8.64 -3.14 -18.02
CA LEU A 512 -9.00 -4.51 -18.30
C LEU A 512 -8.11 -5.06 -19.41
N LEU A 513 -7.35 -6.11 -19.11
CA LEU A 513 -6.70 -6.93 -20.12
C LEU A 513 -7.38 -8.30 -20.19
N SER A 514 -7.62 -8.77 -21.39
CA SER A 514 -8.07 -10.15 -21.65
C SER A 514 -7.05 -10.88 -22.49
N LYS A 515 -6.88 -12.17 -22.21
CA LYS A 515 -6.13 -13.02 -23.12
C LYS A 515 -6.94 -13.15 -24.39
N GLY A 516 -6.40 -12.76 -25.54
CA GLY A 516 -7.05 -12.96 -26.83
C GLY A 516 -7.39 -14.44 -26.99
N GLU A 517 -8.57 -14.76 -27.50
CA GLU A 517 -8.79 -16.07 -28.08
C GLU A 517 -7.72 -16.22 -29.15
N VAL A 518 -6.83 -17.18 -28.96
CA VAL A 518 -5.92 -17.60 -30.03
C VAL A 518 -6.85 -18.18 -31.10
N ASP A 519 -7.20 -17.35 -32.07
CA ASP A 519 -7.81 -17.85 -33.30
C ASP A 519 -6.85 -18.95 -33.80
N SER A 520 -7.31 -20.20 -33.78
CA SER A 520 -6.51 -21.39 -34.13
C SER A 520 -6.21 -21.46 -35.62
N LYS A 521 -6.16 -20.35 -36.31
CA LYS A 521 -5.49 -20.19 -37.58
C LYS A 521 -3.99 -20.16 -37.29
N LYS A 522 -3.38 -21.33 -37.48
CA LYS A 522 -1.94 -21.56 -37.51
C LYS A 522 -1.20 -20.38 -38.11
N ILE A 523 -0.73 -19.46 -37.29
CA ILE A 523 0.40 -18.60 -37.65
C ILE A 523 1.61 -19.49 -37.40
N ARG A 524 2.08 -20.13 -38.45
CA ARG A 524 3.39 -20.75 -38.53
C ARG A 524 4.38 -19.57 -38.49
N VAL A 525 4.84 -19.21 -37.34
CA VAL A 525 5.97 -18.29 -37.20
C VAL A 525 7.20 -19.16 -37.46
N GLU A 526 7.72 -19.10 -38.66
CA GLU A 526 9.06 -19.56 -38.96
C GLU A 526 9.99 -18.49 -38.32
N PHE A 527 10.58 -18.87 -37.20
CA PHE A 527 11.71 -18.13 -36.67
C PHE A 527 12.93 -18.44 -37.52
N SER A 528 13.29 -17.55 -38.42
CA SER A 528 14.66 -17.50 -38.94
C SER A 528 15.56 -17.04 -37.80
N LEU A 529 16.55 -17.84 -37.44
CA LEU A 529 17.61 -17.47 -36.51
C LEU A 529 18.45 -16.29 -37.02
N GLU A 530 18.23 -15.85 -38.24
CA GLU A 530 18.95 -14.72 -38.88
C GLU A 530 18.30 -13.36 -38.63
N ASP A 531 17.02 -13.30 -38.14
CA ASP A 531 16.32 -12.05 -37.82
C ASP A 531 16.34 -11.70 -36.32
N MET A 532 17.03 -12.48 -35.50
CA MET A 532 17.30 -12.10 -34.13
C MET A 532 18.50 -11.17 -34.09
N ASP A 533 18.24 -9.88 -33.83
CA ASP A 533 19.26 -8.93 -33.45
C ASP A 533 19.91 -9.39 -32.15
N MET A 534 21.03 -10.10 -32.27
CA MET A 534 21.81 -10.65 -31.15
C MET A 534 22.49 -9.56 -30.31
N SER A 535 22.28 -8.28 -30.65
CA SER A 535 22.85 -7.16 -29.89
C SER A 535 22.15 -6.89 -28.55
N GLU A 536 20.91 -7.35 -28.33
CA GLU A 536 20.19 -7.25 -27.04
C GLU A 536 20.52 -8.37 -26.03
N PHE A 537 21.25 -9.44 -26.42
CA PHE A 537 21.64 -10.56 -25.55
C PHE A 537 23.09 -10.51 -25.08
N GLN A 538 23.77 -9.39 -25.20
CA GLN A 538 25.17 -9.20 -24.76
C GLN A 538 25.31 -8.67 -23.34
N ASP A 539 24.37 -8.82 -22.45
CA ASP A 539 24.59 -8.55 -21.04
C ASP A 539 24.70 -9.88 -20.28
N GLY A 540 25.97 -10.29 -20.09
CA GLY A 540 26.35 -11.43 -19.26
C GLY A 540 25.77 -11.34 -17.85
N ALA A 541 26.08 -12.31 -16.97
CA ALA A 541 25.50 -12.52 -15.64
C ALA A 541 25.16 -11.24 -14.87
N THR A 542 24.01 -11.26 -14.19
CA THR A 542 23.54 -10.18 -13.31
C THR A 542 24.42 -10.03 -12.07
N TYR A 543 24.37 -8.88 -11.44
CA TYR A 543 25.13 -8.63 -10.19
C TYR A 543 24.83 -9.64 -9.08
N PRO A 544 23.57 -10.08 -8.83
CA PRO A 544 23.26 -11.15 -7.91
C PRO A 544 23.96 -12.48 -8.25
N GLN A 545 23.90 -12.93 -9.50
CA GLN A 545 24.55 -14.18 -9.95
C GLN A 545 26.07 -14.16 -9.77
N ILE A 546 26.71 -13.02 -10.08
CA ILE A 546 28.15 -12.85 -9.85
C ILE A 546 28.50 -12.92 -8.36
N LYS A 547 27.67 -12.32 -7.49
CA LYS A 547 27.88 -12.36 -6.03
C LYS A 547 27.72 -13.77 -5.47
N GLU A 548 26.73 -14.50 -5.92
CA GLU A 548 26.42 -15.86 -5.52
C GLU A 548 27.56 -16.77 -5.94
N TYR A 549 27.97 -16.74 -7.19
CA TYR A 549 29.12 -17.50 -7.68
C TYR A 549 30.40 -17.24 -6.86
N VAL A 550 30.75 -15.97 -6.64
CA VAL A 550 31.93 -15.61 -5.84
C VAL A 550 31.82 -16.11 -4.42
N LEU A 551 30.66 -16.01 -3.80
CA LEU A 551 30.43 -16.48 -2.43
C LEU A 551 30.57 -18.01 -2.34
N GLU A 552 29.99 -18.77 -3.27
CA GLU A 552 30.00 -20.24 -3.29
C GLU A 552 31.39 -20.80 -3.58
N HIS A 553 32.13 -20.19 -4.52
CA HIS A 553 33.40 -20.73 -4.97
C HIS A 553 34.60 -20.23 -4.18
N THR A 554 34.49 -19.08 -3.51
CA THR A 554 35.63 -18.49 -2.78
C THR A 554 35.33 -18.09 -1.34
N GLY A 555 34.08 -18.16 -0.89
CA GLY A 555 33.65 -17.68 0.43
C GLY A 555 33.68 -16.16 0.59
N LEU A 556 34.05 -15.40 -0.46
CA LEU A 556 34.22 -13.96 -0.40
C LEU A 556 32.90 -13.21 -0.68
N LYS A 557 32.55 -12.22 0.14
CA LYS A 557 31.42 -11.31 -0.13
C LYS A 557 31.91 -10.11 -0.95
N VAL A 558 31.32 -9.90 -2.13
CA VAL A 558 31.63 -8.77 -3.03
C VAL A 558 30.46 -7.80 -3.15
N SER A 559 30.75 -6.51 -3.29
CA SER A 559 29.75 -5.44 -3.44
C SER A 559 29.47 -5.10 -4.91
N ASN A 560 28.31 -4.49 -5.20
CA ASN A 560 28.01 -3.99 -6.54
C ASN A 560 29.07 -2.99 -7.02
N LEU A 561 29.64 -2.19 -6.12
CA LEU A 561 30.69 -1.24 -6.42
C LEU A 561 31.93 -1.95 -6.98
N TYR A 562 32.38 -3.02 -6.33
CA TYR A 562 33.54 -3.79 -6.79
C TYR A 562 33.28 -4.48 -8.12
N ILE A 563 32.11 -5.10 -8.29
CA ILE A 563 31.73 -5.71 -9.57
C ILE A 563 31.73 -4.66 -10.70
N SER A 564 31.17 -3.46 -10.47
CA SER A 564 31.13 -2.40 -11.48
C SER A 564 32.54 -1.85 -11.79
N GLN A 565 33.43 -1.77 -10.80
CA GLN A 565 34.84 -1.38 -11.02
C GLN A 565 35.57 -2.40 -11.93
N ILE A 566 35.34 -3.69 -11.69
CA ILE A 566 36.00 -4.75 -12.47
C ILE A 566 35.37 -4.89 -13.86
N LYS A 567 34.04 -4.72 -14.00
CA LYS A 567 33.39 -4.62 -15.32
C LYS A 567 34.05 -3.54 -16.19
N ARG A 568 34.23 -2.31 -15.64
CA ARG A 568 34.93 -1.21 -16.36
C ARG A 568 36.36 -1.57 -16.70
N LYS A 569 37.11 -2.20 -15.80
CA LYS A 569 38.49 -2.66 -16.07
C LYS A 569 38.55 -3.72 -17.17
N CYS A 570 37.50 -4.49 -17.36
CA CYS A 570 37.41 -5.53 -18.41
C CYS A 570 36.72 -5.05 -19.69
N GLY A 571 36.37 -3.76 -19.81
CA GLY A 571 35.70 -3.22 -20.99
C GLY A 571 34.22 -3.60 -21.12
N ILE A 572 33.62 -4.15 -20.05
CA ILE A 572 32.22 -4.56 -20.04
C ILE A 572 31.35 -3.33 -19.73
N GLY A 573 30.26 -3.11 -20.47
CA GLY A 573 29.32 -2.03 -20.26
C GLY A 573 28.73 -2.04 -18.85
N VAL A 574 28.65 -0.87 -18.22
CA VAL A 574 28.06 -0.69 -16.88
C VAL A 574 26.92 0.31 -17.03
N GLY A 575 25.70 -0.07 -16.61
CA GLY A 575 24.55 0.83 -16.64
C GLY A 575 24.78 2.14 -15.88
N LYS A 576 24.04 3.20 -16.22
CA LYS A 576 24.16 4.52 -15.59
C LYS A 576 23.94 4.41 -14.08
N ASN A 577 24.93 4.85 -13.31
CA ASN A 577 24.85 4.87 -11.85
C ASN A 577 24.09 6.14 -11.42
N TYR A 578 22.91 5.97 -10.82
CA TYR A 578 22.09 7.08 -10.32
C TYR A 578 22.59 7.66 -8.97
N ASN A 579 23.51 6.98 -8.30
CA ASN A 579 24.15 7.43 -7.05
C ASN A 579 25.55 7.99 -7.37
N LEU A 580 25.63 9.16 -7.96
CA LEU A 580 26.88 9.89 -8.12
C LEU A 580 27.34 10.42 -6.74
N PRO A 581 28.67 10.39 -6.45
CA PRO A 581 29.19 11.00 -5.23
C PRO A 581 28.94 12.51 -5.24
N LYS A 582 28.61 13.06 -4.07
CA LYS A 582 28.26 14.48 -3.89
C LYS A 582 29.42 15.48 -4.10
N SER A 583 30.64 15.00 -4.30
CA SER A 583 31.82 15.81 -4.65
C SER A 583 32.76 15.02 -5.54
N GLU A 584 33.44 15.70 -6.49
CA GLU A 584 34.41 15.11 -7.42
C GLU A 584 35.64 14.54 -6.70
N ASP A 585 35.94 14.95 -5.47
CA ASP A 585 37.10 14.51 -4.67
C ASP A 585 36.85 13.33 -3.77
N SER A 586 35.69 12.70 -3.80
CA SER A 586 35.40 11.54 -2.93
C SER A 586 36.13 10.29 -3.45
N ARG A 587 37.23 9.90 -2.80
CA ARG A 587 37.97 8.64 -3.10
C ARG A 587 37.06 7.45 -2.80
N GLN A 588 36.60 6.77 -3.84
CA GLN A 588 35.88 5.51 -3.69
C GLN A 588 36.85 4.38 -3.28
N PRO A 589 36.45 3.48 -2.35
CA PRO A 589 37.27 2.34 -1.97
C PRO A 589 37.53 1.45 -3.19
N GLN A 590 38.78 1.12 -3.46
CA GLN A 590 39.19 0.24 -4.55
C GLN A 590 38.92 -1.22 -4.22
N CYS A 591 38.62 -2.03 -5.24
CA CYS A 591 38.42 -3.46 -5.07
C CYS A 591 39.73 -4.14 -4.64
N PRO A 592 39.76 -4.87 -3.51
CA PRO A 592 40.93 -5.66 -3.10
C PRO A 592 41.31 -6.71 -4.16
N GLN A 593 42.60 -6.97 -4.33
CA GLN A 593 43.12 -7.87 -5.38
C GLN A 593 42.50 -9.28 -5.33
N GLU A 594 42.31 -9.84 -4.12
CA GLU A 594 41.66 -11.12 -3.92
C GLU A 594 40.24 -11.17 -4.45
N LYS A 595 39.46 -10.12 -4.16
CA LYS A 595 38.08 -9.99 -4.66
C LYS A 595 38.03 -9.67 -6.17
N GLU A 596 39.01 -8.92 -6.69
CA GLU A 596 39.12 -8.70 -8.13
C GLU A 596 39.36 -10.01 -8.88
N LYS A 597 40.24 -10.88 -8.37
CA LYS A 597 40.52 -12.21 -8.95
C LYS A 597 39.23 -13.05 -8.99
N ALA A 598 38.52 -13.12 -7.87
CA ALA A 598 37.30 -13.91 -7.76
C ALA A 598 36.17 -13.38 -8.70
N ILE A 599 36.04 -12.05 -8.86
CA ILE A 599 35.09 -11.45 -9.78
C ILE A 599 35.46 -11.75 -11.24
N ARG A 600 36.76 -11.72 -11.59
CA ARG A 600 37.21 -12.06 -12.95
C ARG A 600 36.99 -13.55 -13.27
N GLU A 601 37.10 -14.44 -12.30
CA GLU A 601 36.78 -15.86 -12.46
C GLU A 601 35.26 -16.04 -12.70
N ALA A 602 34.43 -15.33 -11.96
CA ALA A 602 32.99 -15.30 -12.23
C ALA A 602 32.67 -14.79 -13.65
N PHE A 603 33.35 -13.73 -14.11
CA PHE A 603 33.14 -13.22 -15.46
C PHE A 603 33.54 -14.23 -16.54
N LYS A 604 34.62 -14.99 -16.34
CA LYS A 604 35.00 -16.08 -17.25
C LYS A 604 33.96 -17.21 -17.25
N TYR A 605 33.49 -17.61 -16.07
CA TYR A 605 32.48 -18.64 -15.95
C TYR A 605 31.18 -18.28 -16.67
N PHE A 606 30.76 -17.03 -16.58
CA PHE A 606 29.57 -16.53 -17.26
C PHE A 606 29.81 -16.05 -18.69
N GLY A 607 31.01 -16.27 -19.26
CA GLY A 607 31.35 -15.90 -20.64
C GLY A 607 31.34 -14.38 -20.91
N MET A 608 31.59 -13.58 -19.86
CA MET A 608 31.60 -12.12 -19.98
C MET A 608 32.97 -11.55 -20.40
N ILE A 609 34.06 -12.31 -20.24
CA ILE A 609 35.45 -12.01 -20.66
C ILE A 609 36.12 -13.29 -21.14
#